data_b64d020921b8d1707aae428871722505
#
_entry.id   b64d020921b8d1707aae428871722505
#
_cell.length_a   1.000
_cell.length_b   1.000
_cell.length_c   1.000
_cell.angle_alpha   90.00
_cell.angle_beta   90.00
_cell.angle_gamma   90.00
#
_symmetry.space_group_name_H-M   'P 1'
#
loop_
_entity.id
_entity.type
_entity.pdbx_description
1 polymer ?
#
loop_
_entity_poly.entity_id
_entity_poly.type
_entity_poly.pdbx_seq_one_letter_code
_entity_poly.pdbx_strand_id
1 'polypeptide(L)'
;DQCLLVIRFQQRFDGMLLGSAHAQKGKQAIGFGLSYGTEIESIGLGIKYQYNITNPIRIEPSFNYFFENDNVSMLDLNVNFHYLFPVAKSVKLYPLFGLTLSNWMFDMHDFDIDMDEGHVHIDDNGNHNECRFGVNLGAGAEFALPRNWAMNFEFRYQLVSDFDQGVINIGAAYRF
;
A
#
# COMPACT_ATOMS: atom_id res chain seq x y z
N ASP A 1 -43.00 12.72 -8.56
CA ASP A 1 -42.44 12.45 -7.21
C ASP A 1 -41.05 11.83 -7.22
N GLN A 2 -40.67 11.05 -8.25
CA GLN A 2 -39.32 10.47 -8.34
C GLN A 2 -38.24 11.53 -8.64
N CYS A 3 -38.57 12.58 -9.37
CA CYS A 3 -37.64 13.64 -9.70
C CYS A 3 -37.23 14.50 -8.47
N LEU A 4 -38.17 14.68 -7.54
CA LEU A 4 -37.92 15.39 -6.26
C LEU A 4 -37.03 14.56 -5.31
N LEU A 5 -37.11 13.24 -5.39
CA LEU A 5 -36.32 12.33 -4.57
C LEU A 5 -34.86 12.30 -5.04
N VAL A 6 -34.64 12.31 -6.36
CA VAL A 6 -33.31 12.39 -6.97
C VAL A 6 -32.64 13.73 -6.67
N ILE A 7 -33.38 14.86 -6.75
CA ILE A 7 -32.87 16.20 -6.44
C ILE A 7 -32.52 16.33 -4.95
N ARG A 8 -33.34 15.77 -4.06
CA ARG A 8 -33.03 15.74 -2.61
C ARG A 8 -31.87 14.84 -2.26
N PHE A 9 -31.69 13.75 -3.01
CA PHE A 9 -30.54 12.86 -2.86
C PHE A 9 -29.25 13.57 -3.31
N GLN A 10 -29.30 14.24 -4.47
CA GLN A 10 -28.21 15.05 -5.01
C GLN A 10 -27.83 16.20 -4.05
N GLN A 11 -28.80 16.95 -3.55
CA GLN A 11 -28.55 18.04 -2.59
C GLN A 11 -27.99 17.55 -1.24
N ARG A 12 -28.38 16.34 -0.78
CA ARG A 12 -27.78 15.73 0.41
C ARG A 12 -26.35 15.29 0.18
N PHE A 13 -26.05 14.80 -1.02
CA PHE A 13 -24.69 14.42 -1.42
C PHE A 13 -23.80 15.65 -1.56
N ASP A 14 -24.28 16.70 -2.21
CA ASP A 14 -23.54 17.97 -2.37
C ASP A 14 -23.31 18.68 -1.01
N GLY A 15 -24.30 18.66 -0.10
CA GLY A 15 -24.16 19.19 1.25
C GLY A 15 -23.21 18.38 2.14
N MET A 16 -23.08 17.07 1.90
CA MET A 16 -22.15 16.17 2.61
C MET A 16 -20.70 16.35 2.11
N LEU A 17 -20.53 16.70 0.83
CA LEU A 17 -19.24 16.97 0.20
C LEU A 17 -18.69 18.36 0.56
N LEU A 18 -19.56 19.35 0.80
CA LEU A 18 -19.16 20.74 1.04
C LEU A 18 -18.73 21.03 2.50
N GLY A 19 -19.14 20.20 3.47
CA GLY A 19 -18.91 20.50 4.90
C GLY A 19 -17.52 20.15 5.43
N SER A 20 -16.73 19.34 4.74
CA SER A 20 -15.42 18.85 5.23
C SER A 20 -14.29 19.00 4.22
N ALA A 21 -14.57 19.50 3.02
CA ALA A 21 -13.65 19.49 1.89
C ALA A 21 -12.54 20.56 1.98
N HIS A 22 -12.80 21.68 2.65
CA HIS A 22 -11.89 22.83 2.62
C HIS A 22 -10.62 22.73 3.48
N ALA A 23 -10.51 21.73 4.36
CA ALA A 23 -9.43 21.68 5.35
C ALA A 23 -8.27 20.72 5.00
N GLN A 24 -8.26 20.06 3.84
CA GLN A 24 -7.31 18.97 3.58
C GLN A 24 -6.26 19.25 2.50
N LYS A 25 -6.52 20.17 1.56
CA LYS A 25 -5.54 20.53 0.53
C LYS A 25 -4.24 21.03 1.16
N GLY A 26 -3.12 20.47 0.71
CA GLY A 26 -1.79 20.82 1.20
C GLY A 26 -1.38 20.17 2.51
N LYS A 27 -2.27 19.42 3.19
CA LYS A 27 -1.90 18.66 4.39
C LYS A 27 -1.00 17.49 4.03
N GLN A 28 -0.04 17.27 4.91
CA GLN A 28 0.97 16.24 4.79
C GLN A 28 0.87 15.28 5.98
N ALA A 29 1.27 14.04 5.76
CA ALA A 29 1.44 13.09 6.84
C ALA A 29 2.60 12.14 6.54
N ILE A 30 3.25 11.69 7.58
CA ILE A 30 4.20 10.59 7.52
C ILE A 30 3.62 9.43 8.31
N GLY A 31 3.73 8.23 7.78
CA GLY A 31 3.16 7.05 8.40
C GLY A 31 4.07 5.84 8.32
N PHE A 32 3.72 4.86 9.14
CA PHE A 32 4.31 3.54 9.15
C PHE A 32 3.20 2.50 9.26
N GLY A 33 3.49 1.27 8.88
CA GLY A 33 2.49 0.20 8.93
C GLY A 33 3.10 -1.18 8.83
N LEU A 34 2.23 -2.14 9.18
CA LEU A 34 2.46 -3.56 8.97
C LEU A 34 1.67 -3.98 7.73
N SER A 35 2.31 -4.73 6.87
CA SER A 35 1.72 -5.30 5.67
C SER A 35 1.80 -6.82 5.71
N TYR A 36 0.85 -7.48 5.04
CA TYR A 36 0.91 -8.91 4.76
C TYR A 36 0.70 -9.11 3.26
N GLY A 37 1.64 -9.77 2.60
CA GLY A 37 1.58 -10.12 1.18
C GLY A 37 1.12 -11.57 1.01
N THR A 38 0.10 -11.80 0.16
CA THR A 38 -0.48 -13.14 0.00
C THR A 38 0.36 -14.07 -0.87
N GLU A 39 1.12 -13.55 -1.82
CA GLU A 39 2.00 -14.37 -2.67
C GLU A 39 3.31 -14.70 -1.96
N ILE A 40 3.93 -13.71 -1.33
CA ILE A 40 5.13 -13.94 -0.54
C ILE A 40 4.85 -14.64 0.80
N GLU A 41 3.56 -14.72 1.20
CA GLU A 41 3.10 -15.29 2.48
C GLU A 41 3.85 -14.73 3.70
N SER A 42 4.24 -13.46 3.64
CA SER A 42 5.10 -12.83 4.66
C SER A 42 4.53 -11.51 5.17
N ILE A 43 4.94 -11.18 6.40
CA ILE A 43 4.70 -9.89 7.01
C ILE A 43 5.80 -8.91 6.57
N GLY A 44 5.42 -7.66 6.34
CA GLY A 44 6.33 -6.58 6.00
C GLY A 44 6.14 -5.36 6.87
N LEU A 45 7.17 -4.55 6.92
CA LEU A 45 7.18 -3.22 7.52
C LEU A 45 7.25 -2.16 6.41
N GLY A 46 6.48 -1.10 6.55
CA GLY A 46 6.46 -0.02 5.59
C GLY A 46 6.46 1.36 6.19
N ILE A 47 7.00 2.29 5.42
CA ILE A 47 6.86 3.73 5.64
C ILE A 47 6.12 4.35 4.48
N LYS A 48 5.36 5.41 4.75
CA LYS A 48 4.59 6.11 3.75
C LYS A 48 4.54 7.60 4.01
N TYR A 49 4.50 8.35 2.93
CA TYR A 49 4.28 9.79 2.97
C TYR A 49 2.97 10.09 2.24
N GLN A 50 2.16 10.97 2.81
CA GLN A 50 0.88 11.36 2.25
C GLN A 50 0.86 12.85 1.97
N TYR A 51 0.43 13.22 0.77
CA TYR A 51 0.23 14.61 0.39
C TYR A 51 -1.15 14.80 -0.25
N ASN A 52 -1.98 15.66 0.32
CA ASN A 52 -3.29 15.98 -0.23
C ASN A 52 -3.15 17.05 -1.32
N ILE A 53 -3.15 16.62 -2.58
CA ILE A 53 -3.04 17.51 -3.75
C ILE A 53 -4.27 18.40 -3.83
N THR A 54 -5.45 17.80 -3.62
CA THR A 54 -6.74 18.51 -3.51
C THR A 54 -7.48 17.97 -2.31
N ASN A 55 -8.68 18.48 -2.05
CA ASN A 55 -9.49 17.97 -0.95
C ASN A 55 -9.82 16.49 -1.06
N PRO A 56 -10.26 15.96 -2.24
CA PRO A 56 -10.53 14.53 -2.37
C PRO A 56 -9.32 13.72 -2.81
N ILE A 57 -8.27 14.31 -3.40
CA ILE A 57 -7.17 13.57 -4.02
C ILE A 57 -5.91 13.66 -3.17
N ARG A 58 -5.39 12.50 -2.80
CA ARG A 58 -4.14 12.30 -2.08
C ARG A 58 -3.19 11.48 -2.95
N ILE A 59 -1.91 11.82 -2.93
CA ILE A 59 -0.82 10.97 -3.40
C ILE A 59 -0.09 10.36 -2.19
N GLU A 60 0.24 9.08 -2.29
CA GLU A 60 0.94 8.34 -1.23
C GLU A 60 2.07 7.52 -1.83
N PRO A 61 3.31 8.05 -1.89
CA PRO A 61 4.49 7.23 -2.03
C PRO A 61 4.70 6.38 -0.76
N SER A 62 5.06 5.12 -0.95
CA SER A 62 5.36 4.20 0.15
C SER A 62 6.44 3.21 -0.22
N PHE A 63 7.15 2.76 0.80
CA PHE A 63 8.19 1.76 0.74
C PHE A 63 7.85 0.68 1.74
N ASN A 64 7.82 -0.60 1.33
CA ASN A 64 7.60 -1.73 2.20
C ASN A 64 8.71 -2.76 1.98
N TYR A 65 9.13 -3.37 3.08
CA TYR A 65 10.02 -4.51 3.09
C TYR A 65 9.29 -5.69 3.72
N PHE A 66 9.15 -6.77 2.96
CA PHE A 66 8.58 -8.02 3.42
C PHE A 66 9.70 -8.96 3.85
N PHE A 67 9.55 -9.49 5.05
CA PHE A 67 10.56 -10.37 5.64
C PHE A 67 10.67 -11.66 4.85
N GLU A 68 11.83 -12.27 4.96
CA GLU A 68 12.10 -13.54 4.31
C GLU A 68 11.13 -14.63 4.76
N ASN A 69 10.56 -15.32 3.78
CA ASN A 69 9.76 -16.51 3.94
C ASN A 69 10.13 -17.48 2.81
N ASP A 70 10.40 -18.74 3.12
CA ASP A 70 10.85 -19.75 2.16
C ASP A 70 12.02 -19.30 1.25
N ASN A 71 13.03 -18.64 1.84
CA ASN A 71 14.20 -18.07 1.15
C ASN A 71 13.86 -16.97 0.13
N VAL A 72 12.71 -16.33 0.27
CA VAL A 72 12.28 -15.20 -0.56
C VAL A 72 11.97 -14.00 0.31
N SER A 73 12.59 -12.88 0.03
CA SER A 73 12.24 -11.56 0.59
C SER A 73 11.83 -10.61 -0.52
N MET A 74 11.04 -9.59 -0.18
CA MET A 74 10.56 -8.64 -1.18
C MET A 74 10.61 -7.21 -0.66
N LEU A 75 11.01 -6.34 -1.56
CA LEU A 75 10.99 -4.89 -1.36
C LEU A 75 10.05 -4.29 -2.39
N ASP A 76 9.08 -3.47 -1.97
CA ASP A 76 8.22 -2.76 -2.89
C ASP A 76 8.26 -1.24 -2.69
N LEU A 77 8.29 -0.52 -3.81
CA LEU A 77 8.10 0.90 -3.90
C LEU A 77 6.76 1.17 -4.58
N ASN A 78 5.92 1.97 -3.95
CA ASN A 78 4.60 2.27 -4.47
C ASN A 78 4.39 3.78 -4.57
N VAL A 79 3.61 4.19 -5.57
CA VAL A 79 3.02 5.52 -5.66
C VAL A 79 1.54 5.35 -5.91
N ASN A 80 0.73 5.57 -4.89
CA ASN A 80 -0.71 5.40 -4.92
C ASN A 80 -1.45 6.74 -4.94
N PHE A 81 -2.54 6.81 -5.66
CA PHE A 81 -3.52 7.90 -5.64
C PHE A 81 -4.77 7.42 -4.91
N HIS A 82 -5.21 8.18 -3.93
CA HIS A 82 -6.42 7.92 -3.16
C HIS A 82 -7.47 8.97 -3.46
N TYR A 83 -8.70 8.54 -3.60
CA TYR A 83 -9.84 9.45 -3.64
C TYR A 83 -10.60 9.35 -2.33
N LEU A 84 -10.55 10.39 -1.51
CA LEU A 84 -11.02 10.40 -0.14
C LEU A 84 -12.51 10.74 -0.06
N PHE A 85 -13.32 9.82 0.42
CA PHE A 85 -14.74 10.00 0.71
C PHE A 85 -14.96 10.11 2.23
N PRO A 86 -15.26 11.29 2.78
CA PRO A 86 -15.63 11.41 4.18
C PRO A 86 -17.03 10.79 4.40
N VAL A 87 -17.10 9.67 5.09
CA VAL A 87 -18.36 8.96 5.41
C VAL A 87 -18.86 9.29 6.82
N ALA A 88 -17.95 9.75 7.71
CA ALA A 88 -18.27 10.24 9.03
C ALA A 88 -17.25 11.31 9.47
N LYS A 89 -17.50 11.98 10.62
CA LYS A 89 -16.61 13.03 11.14
C LYS A 89 -15.15 12.57 11.31
N SER A 90 -14.95 11.32 11.64
CA SER A 90 -13.62 10.74 11.90
C SER A 90 -13.25 9.60 10.95
N VAL A 91 -14.08 9.29 9.94
CA VAL A 91 -13.90 8.15 9.05
C VAL A 91 -13.94 8.59 7.59
N LYS A 92 -12.94 8.19 6.84
CA LYS A 92 -12.87 8.34 5.39
C LYS A 92 -12.64 6.99 4.75
N LEU A 93 -13.38 6.72 3.70
CA LEU A 93 -13.11 5.59 2.80
C LEU A 93 -12.40 6.11 1.56
N TYR A 94 -11.58 5.28 0.95
CA TYR A 94 -10.91 5.65 -0.28
C TYR A 94 -10.63 4.44 -1.17
N PRO A 95 -11.05 4.48 -2.44
CA PRO A 95 -10.42 3.66 -3.47
C PRO A 95 -9.00 4.16 -3.72
N LEU A 96 -8.14 3.26 -4.10
CA LEU A 96 -6.78 3.57 -4.49
C LEU A 96 -6.44 2.96 -5.86
N PHE A 97 -5.63 3.69 -6.59
CA PHE A 97 -4.99 3.27 -7.82
C PHE A 97 -3.55 3.75 -7.81
N GLY A 98 -2.62 2.93 -8.25
CA GLY A 98 -1.21 3.32 -8.24
C GLY A 98 -0.31 2.43 -9.06
N LEU A 99 0.97 2.72 -8.93
CA LEU A 99 2.05 1.99 -9.56
C LEU A 99 2.92 1.36 -8.48
N THR A 100 3.46 0.19 -8.76
CA THR A 100 4.39 -0.51 -7.89
C THR A 100 5.63 -0.94 -8.66
N LEU A 101 6.75 -0.93 -7.98
CA LEU A 101 8.00 -1.52 -8.40
C LEU A 101 8.42 -2.50 -7.31
N SER A 102 8.31 -3.79 -7.58
CA SER A 102 8.65 -4.86 -6.65
C SER A 102 9.99 -5.47 -7.01
N ASN A 103 10.85 -5.65 -6.03
CA ASN A 103 12.10 -6.38 -6.17
C ASN A 103 12.04 -7.63 -5.30
N TRP A 104 12.03 -8.77 -5.95
CA TRP A 104 12.02 -10.10 -5.33
C TRP A 104 13.45 -10.60 -5.22
N MET A 105 13.86 -10.94 -4.01
CA MET A 105 15.20 -11.42 -3.69
C MET A 105 15.09 -12.89 -3.27
N PHE A 106 15.72 -13.76 -4.06
CA PHE A 106 15.76 -15.20 -3.81
C PHE A 106 17.12 -15.55 -3.23
N ASP A 107 17.16 -15.94 -1.96
CA ASP A 107 18.37 -16.43 -1.30
C ASP A 107 18.47 -17.95 -1.50
N MET A 108 19.25 -18.36 -2.49
CA MET A 108 19.56 -19.77 -2.70
C MET A 108 20.73 -20.17 -1.77
N HIS A 109 20.40 -20.61 -0.56
CA HIS A 109 21.33 -21.25 0.35
C HIS A 109 21.32 -22.78 0.15
N ASP A 110 21.72 -23.24 -1.03
CA ASP A 110 22.14 -24.63 -1.20
C ASP A 110 23.66 -24.68 -1.14
N PHE A 111 24.19 -24.92 0.06
CA PHE A 111 25.54 -25.40 0.26
C PHE A 111 25.54 -26.94 0.07
N ASP A 112 25.48 -27.39 -1.14
CA ASP A 112 25.86 -28.76 -1.48
C ASP A 112 27.38 -28.82 -1.57
N ILE A 113 28.01 -29.32 -0.50
CA ILE A 113 29.41 -29.73 -0.53
C ILE A 113 29.43 -31.16 -1.01
N ASP A 114 29.43 -31.37 -2.30
CA ASP A 114 29.78 -32.68 -2.90
C ASP A 114 31.31 -32.85 -2.79
N MET A 115 31.72 -33.67 -1.83
CA MET A 115 33.09 -34.15 -1.72
C MET A 115 33.22 -35.44 -2.53
N ASP A 116 33.36 -35.32 -3.84
CA ASP A 116 33.78 -36.41 -4.66
C ASP A 116 35.15 -36.10 -5.28
N GLU A 117 36.13 -36.97 -4.99
CA GLU A 117 37.49 -37.05 -5.56
C GLU A 117 38.31 -35.73 -5.65
N GLY A 118 38.37 -34.92 -4.58
CA GLY A 118 39.42 -33.93 -4.44
C GLY A 118 39.26 -32.65 -5.26
N HIS A 119 38.09 -32.41 -5.85
CA HIS A 119 37.73 -31.14 -6.46
C HIS A 119 36.61 -30.47 -5.67
N VAL A 120 36.91 -29.27 -5.13
CA VAL A 120 35.91 -28.41 -4.54
C VAL A 120 35.30 -27.55 -5.66
N HIS A 121 34.13 -27.92 -6.14
CA HIS A 121 33.30 -27.01 -6.95
C HIS A 121 32.55 -26.10 -5.98
N ILE A 122 32.91 -24.84 -5.94
CA ILE A 122 32.11 -23.78 -5.33
C ILE A 122 31.26 -23.25 -6.49
N ASP A 123 30.04 -23.76 -6.62
CA ASP A 123 29.04 -23.11 -7.44
C ASP A 123 28.59 -21.86 -6.70
N ASP A 124 29.05 -20.71 -7.16
CA ASP A 124 28.58 -19.38 -6.75
C ASP A 124 27.18 -19.19 -7.36
N ASN A 125 26.17 -19.79 -6.71
CA ASN A 125 24.77 -19.56 -7.06
C ASN A 125 24.41 -18.16 -6.58
N GLY A 126 24.62 -17.19 -7.45
CA GLY A 126 24.36 -15.79 -7.21
C GLY A 126 22.90 -15.53 -6.84
N ASN A 127 22.68 -14.70 -5.84
CA ASN A 127 21.38 -14.12 -5.49
C ASN A 127 20.67 -13.65 -6.76
N HIS A 128 19.52 -14.26 -7.05
CA HIS A 128 18.72 -13.86 -8.20
C HIS A 128 17.72 -12.79 -7.76
N ASN A 129 17.89 -11.59 -8.27
CA ASN A 129 16.99 -10.47 -7.99
C ASN A 129 16.10 -10.23 -9.20
N GLU A 130 14.78 -10.28 -9.01
CA GLU A 130 13.81 -9.97 -10.04
C GLU A 130 13.07 -8.67 -9.73
N CYS A 131 13.32 -7.66 -10.55
CA CYS A 131 12.62 -6.39 -10.46
C CYS A 131 11.43 -6.37 -11.42
N ARG A 132 10.23 -6.14 -10.88
CA ARG A 132 8.97 -6.17 -11.61
C ARG A 132 8.17 -4.88 -11.40
N PHE A 133 7.64 -4.37 -12.50
CA PHE A 133 6.74 -3.23 -12.50
C PHE A 133 5.28 -3.72 -12.52
N GLY A 134 4.42 -3.05 -11.77
CA GLY A 134 3.02 -3.41 -11.68
C GLY A 134 2.08 -2.24 -11.38
N VAL A 135 0.81 -2.58 -11.25
CA VAL A 135 -0.27 -1.63 -10.97
C VAL A 135 -0.97 -2.05 -9.68
N ASN A 136 -1.27 -1.07 -8.83
CA ASN A 136 -2.03 -1.25 -7.61
C ASN A 136 -3.48 -0.84 -7.82
N LEU A 137 -4.41 -1.70 -7.39
CA LEU A 137 -5.83 -1.41 -7.29
C LEU A 137 -6.32 -1.82 -5.90
N GLY A 138 -7.11 -0.98 -5.24
CA GLY A 138 -7.58 -1.34 -3.92
C GLY A 138 -8.50 -0.32 -3.28
N ALA A 139 -8.68 -0.47 -1.98
CA ALA A 139 -9.47 0.42 -1.17
C ALA A 139 -8.96 0.42 0.28
N GLY A 140 -9.28 1.49 0.99
CA GLY A 140 -8.94 1.60 2.39
C GLY A 140 -9.92 2.45 3.19
N ALA A 141 -9.72 2.40 4.50
CA ALA A 141 -10.42 3.21 5.48
C ALA A 141 -9.41 3.96 6.35
N GLU A 142 -9.65 5.23 6.59
CA GLU A 142 -8.84 6.08 7.46
C GLU A 142 -9.69 6.56 8.62
N PHE A 143 -9.21 6.36 9.84
CA PHE A 143 -9.82 6.75 11.09
C PHE A 143 -9.00 7.88 11.72
N ALA A 144 -9.60 9.06 11.86
CA ALA A 144 -8.94 10.18 12.52
C ALA A 144 -8.89 9.94 14.03
N LEU A 145 -7.70 10.04 14.58
CA LEU A 145 -7.40 9.92 16.01
C LEU A 145 -7.06 11.30 16.61
N PRO A 146 -7.11 11.44 17.94
CA PRO A 146 -6.64 12.66 18.62
C PRO A 146 -5.16 12.97 18.32
N ARG A 147 -4.78 14.23 18.51
CA ARG A 147 -3.40 14.71 18.38
C ARG A 147 -2.80 14.53 16.98
N ASN A 148 -3.61 14.78 15.92
CA ASN A 148 -3.20 14.69 14.51
C ASN A 148 -2.80 13.29 14.01
N TRP A 149 -3.07 12.25 14.76
CA TRP A 149 -2.87 10.87 14.31
C TRP A 149 -4.05 10.40 13.46
N ALA A 150 -3.77 9.47 12.58
CA ALA A 150 -4.76 8.69 11.86
C ALA A 150 -4.33 7.24 11.81
N MET A 151 -5.28 6.34 11.95
CA MET A 151 -5.08 4.92 11.69
C MET A 151 -5.70 4.60 10.33
N ASN A 152 -5.05 3.77 9.55
CA ASN A 152 -5.56 3.32 8.26
C ASN A 152 -5.52 1.82 8.14
N PHE A 153 -6.53 1.33 7.45
CA PHE A 153 -6.69 -0.06 7.06
C PHE A 153 -6.83 -0.09 5.55
N GLU A 154 -6.01 -0.87 4.84
CA GLU A 154 -5.93 -0.85 3.39
C GLU A 154 -5.80 -2.26 2.85
N PHE A 155 -6.54 -2.54 1.81
CA PHE A 155 -6.37 -3.72 0.96
C PHE A 155 -6.05 -3.25 -0.45
N ARG A 156 -4.97 -3.75 -1.00
CA ARG A 156 -4.61 -3.52 -2.40
C ARG A 156 -4.26 -4.83 -3.09
N TYR A 157 -4.64 -4.92 -4.34
CA TYR A 157 -4.21 -5.97 -5.23
C TYR A 157 -3.13 -5.40 -6.15
N GLN A 158 -1.97 -6.03 -6.17
CA GLN A 158 -0.84 -5.67 -7.00
C GLN A 158 -0.84 -6.58 -8.23
N LEU A 159 -1.12 -5.99 -9.38
CA LEU A 159 -1.03 -6.64 -10.69
C LEU A 159 0.41 -6.52 -11.17
N VAL A 160 1.20 -7.55 -10.95
CA VAL A 160 2.61 -7.63 -11.32
C VAL A 160 2.79 -8.87 -12.18
N SER A 161 3.43 -8.76 -13.35
CA SER A 161 3.62 -9.92 -14.23
C SER A 161 4.26 -11.09 -13.48
N ASP A 162 3.58 -12.23 -13.48
CA ASP A 162 3.95 -13.51 -12.86
C ASP A 162 3.92 -13.52 -11.30
N PHE A 163 3.64 -12.39 -10.64
CA PHE A 163 3.64 -12.25 -9.18
C PHE A 163 2.48 -11.38 -8.69
N ASP A 164 1.28 -11.66 -9.17
CA ASP A 164 0.08 -10.98 -8.70
C ASP A 164 -0.18 -11.29 -7.22
N GLN A 165 -0.39 -10.26 -6.39
CA GLN A 165 -0.63 -10.47 -4.97
C GLN A 165 -1.65 -9.53 -4.35
N GLY A 166 -2.33 -10.03 -3.31
CA GLY A 166 -3.08 -9.22 -2.38
C GLY A 166 -2.17 -8.71 -1.25
N VAL A 167 -2.26 -7.43 -0.92
CA VAL A 167 -1.55 -6.86 0.23
C VAL A 167 -2.56 -6.22 1.18
N ILE A 168 -2.53 -6.67 2.42
CA ILE A 168 -3.27 -6.06 3.54
C ILE A 168 -2.31 -5.18 4.32
N ASN A 169 -2.67 -3.94 4.58
CA ASN A 169 -1.87 -3.00 5.35
C ASN A 169 -2.67 -2.40 6.51
N ILE A 170 -2.08 -2.38 7.68
CA ILE A 170 -2.58 -1.68 8.86
C ILE A 170 -1.50 -0.68 9.29
N GLY A 171 -1.85 0.59 9.37
CA GLY A 171 -0.86 1.62 9.65
C GLY A 171 -1.37 2.77 10.48
N ALA A 172 -0.44 3.58 10.92
CA ALA A 172 -0.68 4.86 11.57
C ALA A 172 0.08 5.97 10.84
N ALA A 173 -0.51 7.15 10.76
CA ALA A 173 0.10 8.31 10.13
C ALA A 173 -0.08 9.56 11.02
N TYR A 174 0.95 10.35 11.11
CA TYR A 174 0.94 11.65 11.79
C TYR A 174 0.82 12.77 10.76
N ARG A 175 -0.16 13.63 10.94
CA ARG A 175 -0.47 14.77 10.07
C ARG A 175 0.16 16.04 10.61
N PHE A 176 0.76 16.83 9.74
CA PHE A 176 1.38 18.12 10.08
C PHE A 176 1.12 19.19 9.01
#